data_fdebe47454edd7d0565ce42d295f9cf3
#
_entry.id   fdebe47454edd7d0565ce42d295f9cf3
#
_cell.length_a   1.000
_cell.length_b   1.000
_cell.length_c   1.000
_cell.angle_alpha   90.00
_cell.angle_beta   90.00
_cell.angle_gamma   90.00
#
_symmetry.space_group_name_H-M   'P 1'
#
loop_
_entity.id
_entity.type
_entity.pdbx_description
1 polymer ?
#
loop_
_entity_poly.entity_id
_entity_poly.type
_entity_poly.pdbx_seq_one_letter_code
_entity_poly.pdbx_strand_id
1 'polypeptide(L)'
;YHLSTRAQSRNLYGHKVNSLSHFQYITRSGRYTNKDEDLAYSESGNIPNCAELELDIKNYWKAANDYGRVNSRAYRDVVIALQEEFSLDENIALVHDFMHHFGIDENQTYSFAIHDHQSKLAPEHRNIHCHLMFNERIVNQEREFAHAEDIFKRANSPVSGGLKIDRYFNNREFVIDAREYWEKINNEMFIKKGLHARISCKTLKEQKAELEAEGRYEEAKY
;
A
#
# COMPACT_ATOMS: atom_id res chain seq x y z
N TYR A 1 11.43 -11.51 3.75
CA TYR A 1 10.69 -10.66 2.80
C TYR A 1 9.18 -10.94 2.90
N HIS A 2 8.39 -9.88 3.05
CA HIS A 2 6.94 -9.97 3.08
C HIS A 2 6.32 -8.83 2.27
N LEU A 3 5.48 -9.16 1.29
CA LEU A 3 4.57 -8.25 0.64
C LEU A 3 3.19 -8.92 0.56
N SER A 4 2.21 -8.33 1.19
CA SER A 4 0.82 -8.78 1.12
C SER A 4 -0.08 -7.66 0.61
N THR A 5 -1.11 -8.03 -0.12
CA THR A 5 -2.12 -7.10 -0.61
C THR A 5 -3.51 -7.64 -0.33
N ARG A 6 -4.40 -6.79 0.16
CA ARG A 6 -5.78 -7.13 0.47
C ARG A 6 -6.72 -6.04 -0.03
N ALA A 7 -7.74 -6.43 -0.78
CA ALA A 7 -8.87 -5.56 -1.06
C ALA A 7 -9.82 -5.56 0.12
N GLN A 8 -10.08 -4.40 0.70
CA GLN A 8 -10.95 -4.25 1.84
C GLN A 8 -12.34 -3.82 1.39
N SER A 9 -13.26 -4.77 1.32
CA SER A 9 -14.65 -4.51 0.98
C SER A 9 -15.37 -3.86 2.15
N ARG A 10 -16.25 -2.90 1.87
CA ARG A 10 -16.99 -2.15 2.87
C ARG A 10 -17.84 -3.03 3.81
N ASN A 11 -18.25 -4.19 3.33
CA ASN A 11 -19.00 -5.18 4.11
C ASN A 11 -18.36 -6.57 3.97
N LEU A 12 -17.27 -6.80 4.68
CA LEU A 12 -16.56 -8.08 4.66
C LEU A 12 -17.10 -8.99 5.78
N TYR A 13 -17.75 -10.09 5.42
CA TYR A 13 -18.30 -11.09 6.37
C TYR A 13 -19.18 -10.47 7.48
N GLY A 14 -20.01 -9.46 7.14
CA GLY A 14 -20.88 -8.78 8.12
C GLY A 14 -20.19 -7.72 8.99
N HIS A 15 -18.86 -7.56 8.86
CA HIS A 15 -18.12 -6.50 9.52
C HIS A 15 -17.94 -5.30 8.59
N LYS A 16 -18.32 -4.11 9.06
CA LYS A 16 -18.06 -2.87 8.32
C LYS A 16 -16.58 -2.54 8.39
N VAL A 17 -15.89 -2.66 7.27
CA VAL A 17 -14.55 -2.11 7.12
C VAL A 17 -14.67 -0.59 7.11
N ASN A 18 -13.86 0.07 7.92
CA ASN A 18 -13.87 1.52 8.09
C ASN A 18 -12.54 2.11 7.59
N SER A 19 -12.57 2.72 6.40
CA SER A 19 -11.39 3.32 5.77
C SER A 19 -10.78 4.45 6.61
N LEU A 20 -11.61 5.30 7.21
CA LEU A 20 -11.13 6.34 8.13
C LEU A 20 -10.42 5.75 9.35
N SER A 21 -11.00 4.70 9.94
CA SER A 21 -10.38 4.04 11.09
C SER A 21 -9.05 3.38 10.74
N HIS A 22 -8.93 2.79 9.52
CA HIS A 22 -7.68 2.21 9.04
C HIS A 22 -6.64 3.30 8.76
N PHE A 23 -7.04 4.38 8.09
CA PHE A 23 -6.19 5.55 7.90
C PHE A 23 -5.63 6.07 9.24
N GLN A 24 -6.51 6.30 10.22
CA GLN A 24 -6.08 6.74 11.56
C GLN A 24 -5.15 5.73 12.25
N TYR A 25 -5.36 4.43 12.02
CA TYR A 25 -4.50 3.39 12.58
C TYR A 25 -3.10 3.45 11.98
N ILE A 26 -2.96 3.52 10.65
CA ILE A 26 -1.64 3.54 10.01
C ILE A 26 -0.90 4.86 10.24
N THR A 27 -1.60 5.99 10.30
CA THR A 27 -1.01 7.32 10.55
C THR A 27 -0.90 7.67 12.03
N ARG A 28 -1.23 6.74 12.94
CA ARG A 28 -1.23 6.96 14.39
C ARG A 28 -1.97 8.24 14.82
N SER A 29 -3.08 8.53 14.15
CA SER A 29 -3.91 9.72 14.40
C SER A 29 -5.23 9.39 15.10
N GLY A 30 -5.97 10.40 15.52
CA GLY A 30 -7.27 10.24 16.19
C GLY A 30 -7.15 9.39 17.46
N ARG A 31 -7.89 8.28 17.53
CA ARG A 31 -7.87 7.38 18.70
C ARG A 31 -6.59 6.56 18.87
N TYR A 32 -5.67 6.62 17.91
CA TYR A 32 -4.42 5.84 17.92
C TYR A 32 -3.18 6.68 18.22
N THR A 33 -3.34 7.94 18.62
CA THR A 33 -2.23 8.86 18.97
C THR A 33 -1.33 8.34 20.09
N ASN A 34 -1.84 7.47 20.97
CA ASN A 34 -1.03 6.87 22.03
C ASN A 34 -0.06 5.76 21.54
N LYS A 35 0.02 5.52 20.23
CA LYS A 35 0.87 4.51 19.59
C LYS A 35 1.82 5.12 18.57
N ASP A 36 2.08 6.43 18.67
CA ASP A 36 2.90 7.18 17.72
C ASP A 36 4.40 6.89 17.80
N GLU A 37 4.86 6.25 18.87
CA GLU A 37 6.27 5.88 19.10
C GLU A 37 6.88 5.03 17.96
N ASP A 38 6.06 4.28 17.22
CA ASP A 38 6.48 3.44 16.10
C ASP A 38 6.29 4.08 14.73
N LEU A 39 5.70 5.28 14.62
CA LEU A 39 5.48 5.98 13.37
C LEU A 39 6.75 6.75 12.95
N ALA A 40 7.45 6.23 11.92
CA ALA A 40 8.63 6.88 11.38
C ALA A 40 8.31 7.90 10.28
N TYR A 41 7.28 7.66 9.47
CA TYR A 41 6.88 8.54 8.38
C TYR A 41 5.42 8.32 7.98
N SER A 42 4.76 9.36 7.45
CA SER A 42 3.46 9.21 6.80
C SER A 42 3.24 10.29 5.75
N GLU A 43 2.55 9.90 4.67
CA GLU A 43 2.23 10.76 3.55
C GLU A 43 0.88 10.38 2.95
N SER A 44 0.24 11.33 2.28
CA SER A 44 -1.02 11.12 1.54
C SER A 44 -1.08 12.05 0.33
N GLY A 45 -1.78 11.62 -0.71
CA GLY A 45 -1.88 12.41 -1.92
C GLY A 45 -3.10 12.10 -2.78
N ASN A 46 -3.21 12.85 -3.86
CA ASN A 46 -4.21 12.72 -4.93
C ASN A 46 -5.67 12.78 -4.44
N ILE A 47 -5.98 13.81 -3.65
CA ILE A 47 -7.37 14.07 -3.26
C ILE A 47 -8.12 14.64 -4.46
N PRO A 48 -9.28 14.06 -4.87
CA PRO A 48 -10.09 14.61 -5.95
C PRO A 48 -10.52 16.04 -5.65
N ASN A 49 -10.62 16.87 -6.72
CA ASN A 49 -11.07 18.25 -6.61
C ASN A 49 -12.56 18.31 -6.21
N CYS A 50 -12.81 18.57 -4.93
CA CYS A 50 -14.15 18.68 -4.34
C CYS A 50 -14.08 19.59 -3.10
N ALA A 51 -14.85 20.67 -3.11
CA ALA A 51 -14.85 21.65 -2.02
C ALA A 51 -15.20 21.03 -0.65
N GLU A 52 -16.14 20.08 -0.62
CA GLU A 52 -16.54 19.41 0.63
C GLU A 52 -15.41 18.54 1.26
N LEU A 53 -14.39 18.18 0.50
CA LEU A 53 -13.23 17.46 1.00
C LEU A 53 -12.19 18.40 1.65
N GLU A 54 -12.21 19.70 1.34
CA GLU A 54 -11.28 20.71 1.85
C GLU A 54 -9.79 20.34 1.62
N LEU A 55 -9.52 19.54 0.58
CA LEU A 55 -8.21 18.90 0.33
C LEU A 55 -7.66 18.14 1.54
N ASP A 56 -8.51 17.71 2.45
CA ASP A 56 -8.15 16.91 3.63
C ASP A 56 -8.37 15.43 3.34
N ILE A 57 -7.30 14.66 3.37
CA ILE A 57 -7.30 13.20 3.16
C ILE A 57 -8.20 12.46 4.16
N LYS A 58 -8.34 12.96 5.37
CA LYS A 58 -9.22 12.40 6.39
C LYS A 58 -10.69 12.52 5.96
N ASN A 59 -11.07 13.67 5.38
CA ASN A 59 -12.41 13.87 4.82
C ASN A 59 -12.66 12.93 3.64
N TYR A 60 -11.66 12.71 2.79
CA TYR A 60 -11.76 11.73 1.70
C TYR A 60 -12.01 10.31 2.22
N TRP A 61 -11.22 9.82 3.20
CA TRP A 61 -11.40 8.47 3.74
C TRP A 61 -12.74 8.32 4.49
N LYS A 62 -13.22 9.41 5.12
CA LYS A 62 -14.56 9.45 5.70
C LYS A 62 -15.63 9.34 4.60
N ALA A 63 -15.53 10.12 3.53
CA ALA A 63 -16.46 10.08 2.40
C ALA A 63 -16.46 8.72 1.70
N ALA A 64 -15.29 8.09 1.49
CA ALA A 64 -15.16 6.73 0.95
C ALA A 64 -15.92 5.70 1.80
N ASN A 65 -15.89 5.88 3.13
CA ASN A 65 -16.64 5.04 4.05
C ASN A 65 -18.14 5.31 3.99
N ASP A 66 -18.57 6.57 3.93
CA ASP A 66 -19.97 6.96 4.03
C ASP A 66 -20.73 6.72 2.72
N TYR A 67 -20.13 7.05 1.58
CA TYR A 67 -20.77 7.06 0.25
C TYR A 67 -20.38 5.88 -0.64
N GLY A 68 -19.34 5.13 -0.29
CA GLY A 68 -18.98 3.90 -1.02
C GLY A 68 -20.17 2.93 -1.04
N ARG A 69 -20.40 2.23 -2.15
CA ARG A 69 -21.46 1.23 -2.25
C ARG A 69 -21.20 0.05 -1.31
N VAL A 70 -22.25 -0.60 -0.81
CA VAL A 70 -22.16 -1.71 0.16
C VAL A 70 -21.16 -2.81 -0.27
N ASN A 71 -21.18 -3.16 -1.55
CA ASN A 71 -20.28 -4.20 -2.10
C ASN A 71 -19.03 -3.61 -2.79
N SER A 72 -18.74 -2.30 -2.61
CA SER A 72 -17.51 -1.72 -3.15
C SER A 72 -16.33 -1.99 -2.24
N ARG A 73 -15.15 -2.01 -2.83
CA ARG A 73 -13.92 -1.94 -2.07
C ARG A 73 -13.73 -0.52 -1.55
N ALA A 74 -13.55 -0.40 -0.25
CA ALA A 74 -13.31 0.90 0.38
C ALA A 74 -11.88 1.38 0.10
N TYR A 75 -10.93 0.46 0.16
CA TYR A 75 -9.52 0.69 -0.16
C TYR A 75 -8.83 -0.66 -0.42
N ARG A 76 -7.66 -0.58 -1.01
CA ARG A 76 -6.67 -1.66 -1.05
C ARG A 76 -5.60 -1.35 -0.02
N ASP A 77 -5.21 -2.37 0.71
CA ASP A 77 -4.12 -2.33 1.68
C ASP A 77 -2.96 -3.18 1.17
N VAL A 78 -1.78 -2.59 1.08
CA VAL A 78 -0.53 -3.26 0.74
C VAL A 78 0.42 -3.09 1.91
N VAL A 79 0.81 -4.21 2.52
CA VAL A 79 1.79 -4.21 3.61
C VAL A 79 3.12 -4.72 3.05
N ILE A 80 4.15 -3.91 3.19
CA ILE A 80 5.46 -4.14 2.60
C ILE A 80 6.51 -4.14 3.71
N ALA A 81 7.27 -5.23 3.85
CA ALA A 81 8.46 -5.24 4.71
C ALA A 81 9.56 -4.37 4.09
N LEU A 82 10.12 -3.49 4.89
CA LEU A 82 11.23 -2.62 4.54
C LEU A 82 12.54 -3.16 5.14
N GLN A 83 13.66 -2.68 4.64
CA GLN A 83 14.98 -3.21 5.00
C GLN A 83 15.63 -2.34 6.08
N GLU A 84 16.17 -2.98 7.12
CA GLU A 84 16.89 -2.30 8.19
C GLU A 84 18.28 -1.78 7.77
N GLU A 85 18.83 -2.35 6.67
CA GLU A 85 20.08 -1.92 6.07
C GLU A 85 19.97 -0.60 5.29
N PHE A 86 18.75 -0.14 5.05
CA PHE A 86 18.47 1.11 4.34
C PHE A 86 18.09 2.21 5.33
N SER A 87 18.49 3.44 5.02
CA SER A 87 18.02 4.60 5.78
C SER A 87 16.50 4.80 5.61
N LEU A 88 15.90 5.62 6.46
CA LEU A 88 14.48 5.97 6.32
C LEU A 88 14.20 6.62 4.96
N ASP A 89 15.05 7.55 4.51
CA ASP A 89 14.89 8.22 3.22
C ASP A 89 15.01 7.25 2.04
N GLU A 90 15.92 6.27 2.11
CA GLU A 90 16.06 5.23 1.11
C GLU A 90 14.81 4.32 1.07
N ASN A 91 14.27 3.95 2.21
CA ASN A 91 13.04 3.18 2.30
C ASN A 91 11.82 3.98 1.77
N ILE A 92 11.73 5.29 2.09
CA ILE A 92 10.70 6.18 1.52
C ILE A 92 10.83 6.25 0.00
N ALA A 93 12.04 6.42 -0.53
CA ALA A 93 12.28 6.47 -1.98
C ALA A 93 11.87 5.17 -2.68
N LEU A 94 12.11 4.00 -2.09
CA LEU A 94 11.65 2.72 -2.62
C LEU A 94 10.12 2.59 -2.62
N VAL A 95 9.43 3.12 -1.60
CA VAL A 95 7.96 3.15 -1.58
C VAL A 95 7.41 4.07 -2.67
N HIS A 96 8.03 5.24 -2.88
CA HIS A 96 7.65 6.14 -3.98
C HIS A 96 7.90 5.50 -5.35
N ASP A 97 9.04 4.83 -5.56
CA ASP A 97 9.35 4.13 -6.80
C ASP A 97 8.32 3.01 -7.07
N PHE A 98 7.96 2.26 -6.03
CA PHE A 98 6.88 1.27 -6.12
C PHE A 98 5.53 1.91 -6.50
N MET A 99 5.13 3.00 -5.85
CA MET A 99 3.87 3.67 -6.16
C MET A 99 3.86 4.24 -7.57
N HIS A 100 4.96 4.83 -8.00
CA HIS A 100 5.13 5.41 -9.33
C HIS A 100 5.05 4.35 -10.42
N HIS A 101 5.73 3.22 -10.24
CA HIS A 101 5.69 2.10 -11.20
C HIS A 101 4.27 1.61 -11.47
N PHE A 102 3.41 1.58 -10.46
CA PHE A 102 2.00 1.18 -10.59
C PHE A 102 1.06 2.37 -10.84
N GLY A 103 1.57 3.58 -10.98
CA GLY A 103 0.80 4.80 -11.20
C GLY A 103 -0.09 5.20 -10.02
N ILE A 104 0.18 4.66 -8.82
CA ILE A 104 -0.65 4.93 -7.63
C ILE A 104 -0.52 6.38 -7.20
N ASP A 105 0.69 6.94 -7.20
CA ASP A 105 0.99 8.31 -6.83
C ASP A 105 0.42 9.35 -7.81
N GLU A 106 0.14 8.95 -9.04
CA GLU A 106 -0.44 9.81 -10.08
C GLU A 106 -1.96 9.70 -10.19
N ASN A 107 -2.48 8.46 -10.04
CA ASN A 107 -3.84 8.15 -10.44
C ASN A 107 -4.79 7.78 -9.30
N GLN A 108 -4.32 7.43 -8.12
CA GLN A 108 -5.15 7.00 -7.00
C GLN A 108 -5.00 7.90 -5.78
N THR A 109 -6.09 8.16 -5.07
CA THR A 109 -5.99 8.72 -3.72
C THR A 109 -5.34 7.69 -2.81
N TYR A 110 -4.24 8.06 -2.16
CA TYR A 110 -3.46 7.18 -1.31
C TYR A 110 -3.12 7.78 0.05
N SER A 111 -2.76 6.92 0.97
CA SER A 111 -2.06 7.22 2.21
C SER A 111 -1.09 6.10 2.50
N PHE A 112 0.14 6.43 2.87
CA PHE A 112 1.05 5.41 3.39
C PHE A 112 1.72 5.87 4.68
N ALA A 113 2.15 4.90 5.48
CA ALA A 113 2.88 5.14 6.70
C ALA A 113 3.94 4.06 6.89
N ILE A 114 5.11 4.47 7.35
CA ILE A 114 6.21 3.59 7.72
C ILE A 114 6.23 3.48 9.23
N HIS A 115 6.12 2.25 9.71
CA HIS A 115 6.27 1.91 11.11
C HIS A 115 7.62 1.24 11.33
N ASP A 116 8.26 1.60 12.43
CA ASP A 116 9.57 1.13 12.78
C ASP A 116 9.63 0.82 14.27
N HIS A 117 9.64 -0.45 14.58
CA HIS A 117 9.71 -0.92 15.97
C HIS A 117 10.60 -2.15 16.09
N GLN A 118 11.06 -2.43 17.31
CA GLN A 118 11.82 -3.64 17.62
C GLN A 118 11.00 -4.88 17.28
N SER A 119 11.62 -5.86 16.62
CA SER A 119 10.97 -7.14 16.37
C SER A 119 10.70 -7.88 17.67
N LYS A 120 9.49 -8.41 17.84
CA LYS A 120 9.13 -9.22 19.01
C LYS A 120 9.67 -10.65 18.93
N LEU A 121 9.93 -11.14 17.72
CA LEU A 121 10.42 -12.50 17.48
C LEU A 121 11.94 -12.58 17.46
N ALA A 122 12.60 -11.51 17.06
CA ALA A 122 14.05 -11.38 16.96
C ALA A 122 14.45 -9.98 17.46
N PRO A 123 14.63 -9.79 18.79
CA PRO A 123 14.87 -8.49 19.40
C PRO A 123 16.12 -7.77 18.91
N GLU A 124 17.06 -8.46 18.29
CA GLU A 124 18.25 -7.92 17.63
C GLU A 124 17.94 -7.25 16.29
N HIS A 125 16.74 -7.48 15.71
CA HIS A 125 16.31 -6.90 14.44
C HIS A 125 15.14 -5.93 14.62
N ARG A 126 15.04 -4.99 13.70
CA ARG A 126 13.90 -4.07 13.60
C ARG A 126 12.83 -4.67 12.68
N ASN A 127 11.57 -4.39 12.99
CA ASN A 127 10.45 -4.73 12.13
C ASN A 127 9.95 -3.45 11.45
N ILE A 128 10.65 -3.05 10.39
CA ILE A 128 10.32 -1.87 9.61
C ILE A 128 9.35 -2.31 8.51
N HIS A 129 8.20 -1.65 8.41
CA HIS A 129 7.21 -1.97 7.38
C HIS A 129 6.39 -0.76 6.97
N CYS A 130 5.96 -0.76 5.72
CA CYS A 130 5.07 0.23 5.16
C CYS A 130 3.65 -0.34 5.07
N HIS A 131 2.68 0.43 5.52
CA HIS A 131 1.27 0.27 5.17
C HIS A 131 0.94 1.28 4.07
N LEU A 132 0.61 0.80 2.89
CA LEU A 132 0.11 1.62 1.78
C LEU A 132 -1.37 1.30 1.56
N MET A 133 -2.23 2.26 1.82
CA MET A 133 -3.65 2.18 1.48
C MET A 133 -4.00 3.13 0.33
N PHE A 134 -4.75 2.64 -0.66
CA PHE A 134 -5.22 3.48 -1.75
C PHE A 134 -6.62 3.07 -2.21
N ASN A 135 -7.34 4.02 -2.82
CA ASN A 135 -8.62 3.74 -3.45
C ASN A 135 -8.40 3.39 -4.92
N GLU A 136 -9.03 2.33 -5.40
CA GLU A 136 -8.87 1.87 -6.79
C GLU A 136 -9.54 2.81 -7.83
N ARG A 137 -10.07 3.95 -7.41
CA ARG A 137 -10.66 4.94 -8.32
C ARG A 137 -9.59 5.83 -8.93
N ILE A 138 -9.68 6.00 -10.25
CA ILE A 138 -8.78 6.87 -11.00
C ILE A 138 -9.20 8.32 -10.77
N VAL A 139 -8.36 9.07 -10.10
CA VAL A 139 -8.56 10.50 -9.86
C VAL A 139 -8.35 11.26 -11.16
N ASN A 140 -9.24 12.20 -11.44
CA ASN A 140 -9.08 13.17 -12.51
C ASN A 140 -9.08 14.57 -11.88
N GLN A 141 -7.91 15.18 -11.81
CA GLN A 141 -7.72 16.49 -11.18
C GLN A 141 -8.36 17.64 -11.96
N GLU A 142 -8.64 17.46 -13.26
CA GLU A 142 -9.34 18.45 -14.07
C GLU A 142 -10.84 18.46 -13.78
N ARG A 143 -11.35 17.42 -13.14
CA ARG A 143 -12.76 17.28 -12.84
C ARG A 143 -13.06 17.76 -11.44
N GLU A 144 -13.96 18.74 -11.34
CA GLU A 144 -14.51 19.24 -10.08
C GLU A 144 -15.80 18.50 -9.71
N PHE A 145 -15.92 18.12 -8.45
CA PHE A 145 -17.12 17.49 -7.89
C PHE A 145 -17.85 18.48 -6.97
N ALA A 146 -19.15 18.61 -7.17
CA ALA A 146 -19.99 19.46 -6.32
C ALA A 146 -20.12 18.88 -4.90
N HIS A 147 -20.28 17.55 -4.80
CA HIS A 147 -20.45 16.84 -3.54
C HIS A 147 -19.51 15.64 -3.44
N ALA A 148 -19.04 15.35 -2.24
CA ALA A 148 -18.14 14.21 -1.98
C ALA A 148 -18.79 12.87 -2.35
N GLU A 149 -20.11 12.73 -2.21
CA GLU A 149 -20.83 11.51 -2.62
C GLU A 149 -20.73 11.23 -4.13
N ASP A 150 -20.60 12.29 -4.96
CA ASP A 150 -20.53 12.14 -6.42
C ASP A 150 -19.29 11.38 -6.88
N ILE A 151 -18.20 11.49 -6.12
CA ILE A 151 -16.96 10.76 -6.36
C ILE A 151 -17.20 9.25 -6.39
N PHE A 152 -18.09 8.75 -5.51
CA PHE A 152 -18.32 7.32 -5.27
C PHE A 152 -19.52 6.73 -6.03
N LYS A 153 -20.24 7.54 -6.81
CA LYS A 153 -21.32 7.09 -7.71
C LYS A 153 -20.80 6.11 -8.77
N ARG A 154 -21.71 5.49 -9.52
CA ARG A 154 -21.31 4.68 -10.68
C ARG A 154 -20.66 5.54 -11.74
N ALA A 155 -19.57 5.05 -12.32
CA ALA A 155 -18.88 5.68 -13.44
C ALA A 155 -19.59 5.39 -14.78
N ASN A 156 -20.88 5.71 -14.87
CA ASN A 156 -21.72 5.48 -16.07
C ASN A 156 -21.71 6.65 -17.04
N SER A 157 -21.18 7.78 -16.65
CA SER A 157 -21.04 8.99 -17.46
C SER A 157 -19.76 9.74 -17.07
N PRO A 158 -18.98 10.24 -18.06
CA PRO A 158 -17.83 11.08 -17.79
C PRO A 158 -18.18 12.39 -17.09
N VAL A 159 -19.42 12.89 -17.28
CA VAL A 159 -19.88 14.18 -16.75
C VAL A 159 -20.57 14.03 -15.40
N SER A 160 -21.50 13.09 -15.27
CA SER A 160 -22.38 12.96 -14.11
C SER A 160 -22.13 11.71 -13.27
N GLY A 161 -21.30 10.78 -13.74
CA GLY A 161 -20.93 9.58 -12.99
C GLY A 161 -19.81 9.83 -11.99
N GLY A 162 -19.54 8.87 -11.12
CA GLY A 162 -18.38 8.90 -10.22
C GLY A 162 -17.07 8.56 -10.94
N LEU A 163 -15.97 8.55 -10.19
CA LEU A 163 -14.66 8.15 -10.71
C LEU A 163 -14.65 6.69 -11.14
N LYS A 164 -13.96 6.38 -12.25
CA LYS A 164 -13.76 5.01 -12.73
C LYS A 164 -12.89 4.22 -11.77
N ILE A 165 -13.16 2.93 -11.68
CA ILE A 165 -12.31 2.00 -10.93
C ILE A 165 -11.26 1.43 -11.89
N ASP A 166 -10.01 1.49 -11.49
CA ASP A 166 -8.94 0.76 -12.13
C ASP A 166 -9.08 -0.74 -11.78
N ARG A 167 -9.32 -1.55 -12.80
CA ARG A 167 -9.54 -2.98 -12.62
C ARG A 167 -8.23 -3.77 -12.57
N TYR A 168 -7.11 -3.19 -12.93
CA TYR A 168 -5.81 -3.85 -12.84
C TYR A 168 -5.53 -4.32 -11.42
N PHE A 169 -5.78 -3.47 -10.42
CA PHE A 169 -5.61 -3.82 -9.01
C PHE A 169 -6.50 -4.97 -8.53
N ASN A 170 -7.49 -5.41 -9.34
CA ASN A 170 -8.36 -6.54 -9.02
C ASN A 170 -7.85 -7.88 -9.54
N ASN A 171 -6.86 -7.85 -10.40
CA ASN A 171 -6.32 -9.02 -11.03
C ASN A 171 -5.26 -9.68 -10.12
N ARG A 172 -5.12 -11.00 -10.27
CA ARG A 172 -4.03 -11.74 -9.63
C ARG A 172 -2.66 -11.26 -10.10
N GLU A 173 -2.59 -10.78 -11.33
CA GLU A 173 -1.39 -10.21 -11.95
C GLU A 173 -0.79 -9.11 -11.08
N PHE A 174 -1.59 -8.15 -10.60
CA PHE A 174 -1.08 -7.10 -9.71
C PHE A 174 -0.31 -7.65 -8.50
N VAL A 175 -0.76 -8.76 -7.90
CA VAL A 175 -0.08 -9.35 -6.74
C VAL A 175 1.28 -9.94 -7.12
N ILE A 176 1.36 -10.53 -8.29
CA ILE A 176 2.60 -11.12 -8.83
C ILE A 176 3.55 -10.00 -9.20
N ASP A 177 3.10 -9.06 -10.02
CA ASP A 177 3.89 -7.92 -10.48
C ASP A 177 4.42 -7.07 -9.31
N ALA A 178 3.57 -6.85 -8.29
CA ALA A 178 3.96 -6.11 -7.09
C ALA A 178 5.11 -6.77 -6.33
N ARG A 179 5.10 -8.11 -6.22
CA ARG A 179 6.15 -8.87 -5.54
C ARG A 179 7.44 -8.88 -6.35
N GLU A 180 7.35 -9.11 -7.65
CA GLU A 180 8.50 -9.13 -8.56
C GLU A 180 9.16 -7.76 -8.65
N TYR A 181 8.36 -6.70 -8.77
CA TYR A 181 8.90 -5.35 -8.81
C TYR A 181 9.56 -4.95 -7.48
N TRP A 182 8.92 -5.27 -6.34
CA TRP A 182 9.50 -5.01 -5.03
C TRP A 182 10.83 -5.75 -4.81
N GLU A 183 10.92 -7.02 -5.21
CA GLU A 183 12.18 -7.77 -5.22
C GLU A 183 13.25 -7.06 -6.05
N LYS A 184 12.90 -6.68 -7.28
CA LYS A 184 13.82 -6.03 -8.22
C LYS A 184 14.44 -4.77 -7.62
N ILE A 185 13.63 -3.79 -7.21
CA ILE A 185 14.13 -2.50 -6.74
C ILE A 185 14.93 -2.60 -5.43
N ASN A 186 14.55 -3.51 -4.53
CA ASN A 186 15.34 -3.77 -3.33
C ASN A 186 16.69 -4.39 -3.67
N ASN A 187 16.73 -5.39 -4.54
CA ASN A 187 17.98 -6.04 -4.94
C ASN A 187 18.91 -5.08 -5.69
N GLU A 188 18.38 -4.18 -6.51
CA GLU A 188 19.14 -3.08 -7.12
C GLU A 188 19.75 -2.16 -6.06
N MET A 189 18.98 -1.81 -5.01
CA MET A 189 19.48 -0.98 -3.91
C MET A 189 20.56 -1.70 -3.10
N PHE A 190 20.40 -2.99 -2.79
CA PHE A 190 21.43 -3.79 -2.13
C PHE A 190 22.73 -3.80 -2.94
N ILE A 191 22.65 -3.99 -4.28
CA ILE A 191 23.82 -3.94 -5.16
C ILE A 191 24.47 -2.57 -5.12
N LYS A 192 23.69 -1.49 -5.26
CA LYS A 192 24.19 -0.11 -5.22
C LYS A 192 24.94 0.21 -3.94
N LYS A 193 24.52 -0.37 -2.81
CA LYS A 193 25.16 -0.22 -1.50
C LYS A 193 26.32 -1.18 -1.27
N GLY A 194 26.62 -2.08 -2.20
CA GLY A 194 27.66 -3.09 -2.04
C GLY A 194 27.32 -4.19 -1.04
N LEU A 195 26.03 -4.38 -0.73
CA LEU A 195 25.55 -5.39 0.21
C LEU A 195 25.28 -6.71 -0.52
N HIS A 196 25.57 -7.83 0.16
CA HIS A 196 25.35 -9.17 -0.38
C HIS A 196 23.93 -9.70 -0.13
N ALA A 197 23.19 -9.08 0.78
CA ALA A 197 21.81 -9.45 1.07
C ALA A 197 20.94 -9.37 -0.20
N ARG A 198 19.99 -10.29 -0.32
CA ARG A 198 19.00 -10.31 -1.40
C ARG A 198 17.67 -10.78 -0.85
N ILE A 199 16.61 -10.24 -1.42
CA ILE A 199 15.26 -10.73 -1.16
C ILE A 199 14.76 -11.51 -2.38
N SER A 200 13.82 -12.43 -2.17
CA SER A 200 13.20 -13.21 -3.25
C SER A 200 11.69 -13.30 -3.04
N CYS A 201 10.91 -13.09 -4.10
CA CYS A 201 9.46 -13.29 -4.12
C CYS A 201 9.05 -14.75 -4.29
N LYS A 202 10.01 -15.65 -4.58
CA LYS A 202 9.79 -17.07 -4.73
C LYS A 202 9.48 -17.73 -3.39
N THR A 203 8.70 -18.78 -3.41
CA THR A 203 8.45 -19.59 -2.22
C THR A 203 9.74 -20.28 -1.75
N LEU A 204 9.83 -20.62 -0.47
CA LEU A 204 10.99 -21.37 0.07
C LEU A 204 11.23 -22.67 -0.69
N LYS A 205 10.15 -23.33 -1.17
CA LYS A 205 10.25 -24.54 -1.97
C LYS A 205 10.91 -24.30 -3.33
N GLU A 206 10.56 -23.19 -3.99
CA GLU A 206 11.17 -22.78 -5.26
C GLU A 206 12.62 -22.38 -5.09
N GLN A 207 12.93 -21.59 -4.06
CA GLN A 207 14.31 -21.20 -3.73
C GLN A 207 15.18 -22.42 -3.45
N LYS A 208 14.64 -23.39 -2.68
CA LYS A 208 15.34 -24.66 -2.43
C LYS A 208 15.62 -25.43 -3.70
N ALA A 209 14.62 -25.58 -4.57
CA ALA A 209 14.79 -26.29 -5.84
C ALA A 209 15.85 -25.65 -6.76
N GLU A 210 15.94 -24.31 -6.75
CA GLU A 210 16.97 -23.57 -7.50
C GLU A 210 18.36 -23.80 -6.92
N LEU A 211 18.51 -23.69 -5.60
CA LEU A 211 19.78 -23.98 -4.92
C LEU A 211 20.27 -25.41 -5.19
N GLU A 212 19.35 -26.38 -5.14
CA GLU A 212 19.67 -27.79 -5.47
C GLU A 212 20.08 -27.95 -6.95
N ALA A 213 19.42 -27.25 -7.88
CA ALA A 213 19.76 -27.25 -9.29
C ALA A 213 21.14 -26.62 -9.59
N GLU A 214 21.55 -25.64 -8.79
CA GLU A 214 22.86 -25.01 -8.82
C GLU A 214 23.96 -25.82 -8.11
N GLY A 215 23.61 -26.95 -7.47
CA GLY A 215 24.52 -27.77 -6.69
C GLY A 215 24.84 -27.22 -5.30
N ARG A 216 24.11 -26.24 -4.82
CA ARG A 216 24.27 -25.54 -3.52
C ARG A 216 23.46 -26.24 -2.42
N TYR A 217 23.66 -27.55 -2.25
CA TYR A 217 22.85 -28.38 -1.36
C TYR A 217 22.92 -27.99 0.13
N GLU A 218 24.06 -27.46 0.58
CA GLU A 218 24.18 -27.03 2.00
C GLU A 218 23.31 -25.81 2.29
N GLU A 219 23.16 -24.88 1.34
CA GLU A 219 22.31 -23.72 1.49
C GLU A 219 20.81 -24.05 1.33
N ALA A 220 20.51 -25.11 0.59
CA ALA A 220 19.15 -25.62 0.38
C ALA A 220 18.55 -26.33 1.62
N LYS A 221 19.34 -26.55 2.69
CA LYS A 221 18.88 -27.21 3.93
C LYS A 221 18.06 -26.28 4.85
N TYR A 222 18.15 -25.01 4.67
CA TYR A 222 17.51 -23.96 5.47
C TYR A 222 16.42 -23.27 4.67
#